data_cc416456deef2f7bb2d376ddbcaa7ac2
#
_entry.id   cc416456deef2f7bb2d376ddbcaa7ac2
#
_cell.length_a   1.000
_cell.length_b   1.000
_cell.length_c   1.000
_cell.angle_alpha   90.00
_cell.angle_beta   90.00
_cell.angle_gamma   90.00
#
_symmetry.space_group_name_H-M   'P 1'
#
loop_
_entity.id
_entity.type
_entity.pdbx_description
1 polymer ?
#
loop_
_entity_poly.entity_id
_entity_poly.type
_entity_poly.pdbx_seq_one_letter_code
_entity_poly.pdbx_strand_id
1 'polypeptide(L)'
;MVLFFPFRYRFEFDPDEGFNAIKAMLNIQGYKLYSDIWSDQPPLFTTLLALWFRVFGLRIPAGRGFVLLFSASILWVTIQYLRQFFGDYHAILAILAMILLPFYLRLSVSIMIGLPSISLALLSFFGLALWHRFGDSRWLLLSASTLGLSIMTKVFTAFLVPIFFSGILLRGLLDFRHRREWLKACIPSILWLTIVSVVTGSILIFVVKPAYILQMIQVHLTAGGSDLYRVYVEDNTLIFISHLRDSLPVFILALLGGISAYRLRSWTAIYLVAWVIVGSILLFVNVLFWYHQQLLITVPAAILAAIAAGDGLYTLHRFFRSREATGVSIGLSFLSLILIIRFIATRLPPTLMQLDRKLPNFGGHSTEDIDKYMIVASMWDYASQTNWVYTDRPMFAFRAKLPVPPYLAVISNKRIAAGDLTDDQILEILVEYQPEQFFPARYDLPVIQEYMSIRNFRRVDSSKKFRLYVRNDILQNSGSPTDAPNQE
;
A
#
# COMPACT_ATOMS: atom_id res chain seq x y z
N MET A 1 -9.66 -16.54 -0.63
CA MET A 1 -8.95 -15.55 0.22
C MET A 1 -9.70 -15.26 1.51
N VAL A 2 -10.91 -14.70 1.47
CA VAL A 2 -11.69 -14.32 2.66
C VAL A 2 -11.95 -15.49 3.61
N LEU A 3 -12.09 -16.71 3.10
CA LEU A 3 -12.33 -17.91 3.91
C LEU A 3 -11.07 -18.49 4.56
N PHE A 4 -9.92 -18.32 3.91
CA PHE A 4 -8.67 -18.99 4.30
C PHE A 4 -7.61 -18.06 4.94
N PHE A 5 -7.80 -16.75 4.84
CA PHE A 5 -6.87 -15.78 5.40
C PHE A 5 -7.47 -15.12 6.65
N PRO A 6 -6.75 -15.05 7.80
CA PRO A 6 -7.31 -14.59 9.07
C PRO A 6 -7.44 -13.06 9.10
N PHE A 7 -7.98 -12.46 8.03
CA PHE A 7 -8.08 -11.02 7.91
C PHE A 7 -9.00 -10.38 8.98
N ARG A 8 -9.89 -11.18 9.58
CA ARG A 8 -10.80 -10.70 10.64
C ARG A 8 -10.15 -10.67 12.01
N TYR A 9 -9.30 -11.66 12.32
CA TYR A 9 -8.88 -11.95 13.69
C TYR A 9 -7.46 -11.48 13.98
N ARG A 10 -6.59 -11.33 12.97
CA ARG A 10 -5.23 -10.85 13.22
C ARG A 10 -5.26 -9.41 13.73
N PHE A 11 -4.49 -9.14 14.80
CA PHE A 11 -4.44 -7.82 15.41
C PHE A 11 -4.02 -6.76 14.41
N GLU A 12 -2.88 -6.93 13.77
CA GLU A 12 -2.37 -6.07 12.68
C GLU A 12 -1.50 -6.89 11.73
N PHE A 13 -1.48 -6.54 10.45
CA PHE A 13 -0.55 -7.10 9.47
C PHE A 13 0.71 -6.24 9.34
N ASP A 14 0.55 -4.94 9.58
CA ASP A 14 1.60 -3.93 9.48
C ASP A 14 1.26 -2.77 10.42
N PRO A 15 2.25 -2.13 11.08
CA PRO A 15 2.01 -0.96 11.93
C PRO A 15 1.30 0.20 11.22
N ASP A 16 1.51 0.35 9.90
CA ASP A 16 0.89 1.41 9.10
C ASP A 16 -0.64 1.26 8.99
N GLU A 17 -1.20 0.03 9.22
CA GLU A 17 -2.66 -0.15 9.32
C GLU A 17 -3.26 0.74 10.42
N GLY A 18 -2.58 0.81 11.56
CA GLY A 18 -3.01 1.64 12.70
C GLY A 18 -2.99 3.13 12.36
N PHE A 19 -1.93 3.61 11.73
CA PHE A 19 -1.83 5.02 11.30
C PHE A 19 -2.93 5.41 10.32
N ASN A 20 -3.22 4.56 9.34
CA ASN A 20 -4.27 4.85 8.37
C ASN A 20 -5.67 4.77 8.99
N ALA A 21 -5.91 3.78 9.85
CA ALA A 21 -7.20 3.60 10.52
C ALA A 21 -7.51 4.75 11.49
N ILE A 22 -6.54 5.17 12.31
CA ILE A 22 -6.73 6.25 13.29
C ILE A 22 -6.95 7.60 12.60
N LYS A 23 -6.18 7.92 11.53
CA LYS A 23 -6.40 9.14 10.73
C LYS A 23 -7.82 9.19 10.16
N ALA A 24 -8.32 8.07 9.62
CA ALA A 24 -9.68 8.00 9.11
C ALA A 24 -10.73 8.15 10.22
N MET A 25 -10.51 7.58 11.42
CA MET A 25 -11.38 7.74 12.58
C MET A 25 -11.45 9.19 13.04
N LEU A 26 -10.32 9.85 13.22
CA LEU A 26 -10.26 11.26 13.60
C LEU A 26 -10.91 12.17 12.54
N ASN A 27 -10.74 11.85 11.26
CA ASN A 27 -11.40 12.59 10.17
C ASN A 27 -12.92 12.45 10.22
N ILE A 28 -13.47 11.31 10.63
CA ILE A 28 -14.91 11.13 10.87
C ILE A 28 -15.38 11.99 12.05
N GLN A 29 -14.55 12.16 13.07
CA GLN A 29 -14.85 12.98 14.25
C GLN A 29 -14.76 14.48 13.96
N GLY A 30 -14.35 14.89 12.75
CA GLY A 30 -14.36 16.29 12.30
C GLY A 30 -12.96 16.92 12.23
N TYR A 31 -11.91 16.23 12.65
CA TYR A 31 -10.53 16.71 12.54
C TYR A 31 -10.08 16.71 11.07
N LYS A 32 -9.48 17.80 10.63
CA LYS A 32 -9.05 17.98 9.23
C LYS A 32 -7.65 17.43 9.03
N LEU A 33 -7.43 16.75 7.90
CA LEU A 33 -6.10 16.36 7.47
C LEU A 33 -5.22 17.60 7.27
N TYR A 34 -3.98 17.48 7.63
CA TYR A 34 -2.89 18.47 7.56
C TYR A 34 -2.96 19.59 8.59
N SER A 35 -4.12 20.20 8.86
CA SER A 35 -4.24 21.24 9.88
C SER A 35 -4.27 20.67 11.28
N ASP A 36 -5.06 19.64 11.51
CA ASP A 36 -5.26 19.03 12.83
C ASP A 36 -4.55 17.67 12.90
N ILE A 37 -4.75 16.84 11.87
CA ILE A 37 -4.13 15.52 11.74
C ILE A 37 -2.90 15.63 10.84
N TRP A 38 -1.73 15.45 11.41
CA TRP A 38 -0.50 15.43 10.61
C TRP A 38 -0.51 14.28 9.60
N SER A 39 -0.13 14.56 8.35
CA SER A 39 -0.02 13.54 7.29
C SER A 39 1.04 13.91 6.26
N ASP A 40 1.94 12.98 5.96
CA ASP A 40 2.93 13.05 4.88
C ASP A 40 2.44 12.39 3.58
N GLN A 41 1.21 11.90 3.56
CA GLN A 41 0.62 11.18 2.43
C GLN A 41 -0.53 11.99 1.81
N PRO A 42 -0.78 11.85 0.50
CA PRO A 42 -1.93 12.46 -0.15
C PRO A 42 -3.26 12.05 0.50
N PRO A 43 -4.32 12.88 0.39
CA PRO A 43 -5.51 12.74 1.23
C PRO A 43 -6.48 11.65 0.78
N LEU A 44 -6.44 11.22 -0.50
CA LEU A 44 -7.53 10.46 -1.11
C LEU A 44 -7.82 9.16 -0.36
N PHE A 45 -6.78 8.38 -0.01
CA PHE A 45 -6.98 7.12 0.69
C PHE A 45 -7.65 7.32 2.05
N THR A 46 -7.16 8.26 2.86
CA THR A 46 -7.70 8.52 4.20
C THR A 46 -9.13 9.02 4.13
N THR A 47 -9.44 9.92 3.19
CA THR A 47 -10.79 10.45 2.98
C THR A 47 -11.77 9.35 2.54
N LEU A 48 -11.38 8.52 1.57
CA LEU A 48 -12.22 7.40 1.11
C LEU A 48 -12.40 6.34 2.20
N LEU A 49 -11.36 6.04 2.97
CA LEU A 49 -11.43 5.12 4.10
C LEU A 49 -12.36 5.65 5.20
N ALA A 50 -12.32 6.96 5.48
CA ALA A 50 -13.24 7.60 6.41
C ALA A 50 -14.70 7.49 5.95
N LEU A 51 -14.99 7.77 4.67
CA LEU A 51 -16.31 7.57 4.09
C LEU A 51 -16.75 6.10 4.18
N TRP A 52 -15.86 5.17 3.89
CA TRP A 52 -16.12 3.74 4.01
C TRP A 52 -16.46 3.33 5.45
N PHE A 53 -15.73 3.84 6.43
CA PHE A 53 -16.01 3.58 7.85
C PHE A 53 -17.33 4.20 8.32
N ARG A 54 -17.78 5.32 7.75
CA ARG A 54 -19.14 5.87 8.04
C ARG A 54 -20.24 4.90 7.62
N VAL A 55 -20.06 4.17 6.53
CA VAL A 55 -21.05 3.24 5.99
C VAL A 55 -20.96 1.86 6.67
N PHE A 56 -19.75 1.31 6.83
CA PHE A 56 -19.53 -0.06 7.29
C PHE A 56 -19.08 -0.17 8.76
N GLY A 57 -18.94 0.97 9.45
CA GLY A 57 -18.53 1.07 10.84
C GLY A 57 -17.02 1.05 11.05
N LEU A 58 -16.60 1.64 12.19
CA LEU A 58 -15.21 1.70 12.64
C LEU A 58 -14.72 0.34 13.13
N ARG A 59 -14.33 -0.51 12.19
CA ARG A 59 -13.86 -1.89 12.46
C ARG A 59 -12.75 -2.26 11.50
N ILE A 60 -11.70 -2.91 11.98
CA ILE A 60 -10.56 -3.36 11.17
C ILE A 60 -11.01 -4.24 9.98
N PRO A 61 -11.93 -5.22 10.13
CA PRO A 61 -12.40 -5.98 8.98
C PRO A 61 -13.05 -5.13 7.89
N ALA A 62 -13.73 -4.03 8.25
CA ALA A 62 -14.29 -3.11 7.26
C ALA A 62 -13.19 -2.39 6.48
N GLY A 63 -12.17 -1.85 7.14
CA GLY A 63 -11.04 -1.20 6.48
C GLY A 63 -10.23 -2.16 5.58
N ARG A 64 -10.03 -3.40 6.04
CA ARG A 64 -9.39 -4.46 5.24
C ARG A 64 -10.24 -4.84 4.02
N GLY A 65 -11.56 -4.89 4.16
CA GLY A 65 -12.50 -5.09 3.06
C GLY A 65 -12.40 -3.99 2.00
N PHE A 66 -12.19 -2.75 2.43
CA PHE A 66 -11.95 -1.62 1.52
C PHE A 66 -10.71 -1.85 0.63
N VAL A 67 -9.58 -2.25 1.21
CA VAL A 67 -8.35 -2.53 0.45
C VAL A 67 -8.52 -3.78 -0.43
N LEU A 68 -9.25 -4.78 0.03
CA LEU A 68 -9.55 -5.99 -0.75
C LEU A 68 -10.28 -5.69 -2.06
N LEU A 69 -11.15 -4.65 -2.12
CA LEU A 69 -11.79 -4.22 -3.36
C LEU A 69 -10.77 -3.72 -4.39
N PHE A 70 -9.76 -2.97 -3.96
CA PHE A 70 -8.68 -2.54 -4.85
C PHE A 70 -7.81 -3.71 -5.31
N SER A 71 -7.55 -4.67 -4.43
CA SER A 71 -6.86 -5.91 -4.81
C SER A 71 -7.65 -6.70 -5.85
N ALA A 72 -8.96 -6.83 -5.68
CA ALA A 72 -9.84 -7.46 -6.66
C ALA A 72 -9.83 -6.71 -8.00
N SER A 73 -9.78 -5.37 -7.96
CA SER A 73 -9.67 -4.55 -9.16
C SER A 73 -8.35 -4.80 -9.92
N ILE A 74 -7.21 -4.97 -9.22
CA ILE A 74 -5.93 -5.35 -9.85
C ILE A 74 -6.10 -6.67 -10.62
N LEU A 75 -6.67 -7.69 -9.98
CA LEU A 75 -6.86 -9.00 -10.61
C LEU A 75 -7.82 -8.89 -11.80
N TRP A 76 -8.92 -8.17 -11.64
CA TRP A 76 -9.90 -7.96 -12.70
C TRP A 76 -9.30 -7.24 -13.91
N VAL A 77 -8.60 -6.13 -13.71
CA VAL A 77 -7.93 -5.37 -14.77
C VAL A 77 -6.91 -6.24 -15.50
N THR A 78 -6.13 -7.00 -14.75
CA THR A 78 -5.13 -7.93 -15.32
C THR A 78 -5.78 -8.98 -16.20
N ILE A 79 -6.87 -9.60 -15.73
CA ILE A 79 -7.65 -10.58 -16.51
C ILE A 79 -8.15 -9.92 -17.80
N GLN A 80 -8.82 -8.76 -17.69
CA GLN A 80 -9.41 -8.10 -18.85
C GLN A 80 -8.35 -7.68 -19.88
N TYR A 81 -7.23 -7.13 -19.42
CA TYR A 81 -6.12 -6.74 -20.30
C TYR A 81 -5.56 -7.96 -21.04
N LEU A 82 -5.18 -9.00 -20.30
CA LEU A 82 -4.53 -10.16 -20.92
C LEU A 82 -5.48 -10.94 -21.83
N ARG A 83 -6.74 -11.14 -21.44
CA ARG A 83 -7.75 -11.79 -22.29
C ARG A 83 -7.96 -11.04 -23.60
N GLN A 84 -8.03 -9.71 -23.56
CA GLN A 84 -8.30 -8.90 -24.75
C GLN A 84 -7.11 -8.81 -25.71
N PHE A 85 -5.87 -8.86 -25.17
CA PHE A 85 -4.67 -8.58 -25.98
C PHE A 85 -3.82 -9.82 -26.25
N PHE A 86 -3.90 -10.87 -25.42
CA PHE A 86 -3.03 -12.05 -25.48
C PHE A 86 -3.78 -13.38 -25.40
N GLY A 87 -4.90 -13.46 -24.65
CA GLY A 87 -5.75 -14.64 -24.53
C GLY A 87 -5.92 -15.16 -23.10
N ASP A 88 -6.82 -16.15 -22.93
CA ASP A 88 -7.25 -16.65 -21.62
C ASP A 88 -6.13 -17.33 -20.81
N TYR A 89 -5.25 -18.09 -21.45
CA TYR A 89 -4.14 -18.76 -20.77
C TYR A 89 -3.20 -17.75 -20.09
N HIS A 90 -2.91 -16.63 -20.75
CA HIS A 90 -2.08 -15.56 -20.17
C HIS A 90 -2.74 -14.96 -18.94
N ALA A 91 -4.06 -14.77 -18.97
CA ALA A 91 -4.81 -14.24 -17.82
C ALA A 91 -4.75 -15.18 -16.62
N ILE A 92 -4.94 -16.49 -16.82
CA ILE A 92 -4.86 -17.49 -15.75
C ILE A 92 -3.46 -17.51 -15.12
N LEU A 93 -2.41 -17.51 -15.95
CA LEU A 93 -1.04 -17.51 -15.48
C LEU A 93 -0.68 -16.25 -14.67
N ALA A 94 -1.21 -15.08 -15.09
CA ALA A 94 -1.00 -13.84 -14.36
C ALA A 94 -1.64 -13.86 -12.96
N ILE A 95 -2.86 -14.40 -12.83
CA ILE A 95 -3.51 -14.54 -11.53
C ILE A 95 -2.71 -15.46 -10.61
N LEU A 96 -2.24 -16.60 -11.12
CA LEU A 96 -1.38 -17.51 -10.36
C LEU A 96 -0.08 -16.81 -9.95
N ALA A 97 0.57 -16.11 -10.88
CA ALA A 97 1.79 -15.35 -10.59
C ALA A 97 1.54 -14.30 -9.50
N MET A 98 0.45 -13.51 -9.58
CA MET A 98 0.13 -12.47 -8.60
C MET A 98 -0.14 -13.04 -7.20
N ILE A 99 -0.90 -14.13 -7.09
CA ILE A 99 -1.19 -14.77 -5.80
C ILE A 99 0.11 -15.27 -5.14
N LEU A 100 1.08 -15.70 -5.92
CA LEU A 100 2.37 -16.20 -5.46
C LEU A 100 3.42 -15.10 -5.23
N LEU A 101 3.15 -13.83 -5.64
CA LEU A 101 4.05 -12.72 -5.35
C LEU A 101 4.28 -12.57 -3.84
N PRO A 102 5.52 -12.31 -3.42
CA PRO A 102 5.80 -11.98 -2.03
C PRO A 102 4.89 -10.86 -1.54
N PHE A 103 4.29 -11.06 -0.37
CA PHE A 103 3.42 -10.10 0.33
C PHE A 103 2.10 -9.68 -0.37
N TYR A 104 1.82 -10.10 -1.62
CA TYR A 104 0.58 -9.70 -2.29
C TYR A 104 -0.66 -10.07 -1.47
N LEU A 105 -0.77 -11.32 -1.00
CA LEU A 105 -1.90 -11.77 -0.19
C LEU A 105 -2.02 -11.01 1.14
N ARG A 106 -0.90 -10.72 1.80
CA ARG A 106 -0.86 -9.96 3.04
C ARG A 106 -1.32 -8.53 2.82
N LEU A 107 -0.78 -7.86 1.80
CA LEU A 107 -1.09 -6.46 1.51
C LEU A 107 -2.49 -6.27 0.93
N SER A 108 -3.06 -7.29 0.28
CA SER A 108 -4.43 -7.24 -0.25
C SER A 108 -5.51 -7.14 0.84
N VAL A 109 -5.15 -7.44 2.08
CA VAL A 109 -6.02 -7.34 3.26
C VAL A 109 -5.45 -6.45 4.37
N SER A 110 -4.43 -5.65 4.09
CA SER A 110 -3.88 -4.67 5.02
C SER A 110 -4.39 -3.27 4.71
N ILE A 111 -4.72 -2.46 5.73
CA ILE A 111 -5.20 -1.08 5.54
C ILE A 111 -4.01 -0.19 5.17
N MET A 112 -3.47 -0.39 3.97
CA MET A 112 -2.28 0.30 3.47
C MET A 112 -2.56 0.97 2.12
N ILE A 113 -1.92 2.11 1.90
CA ILE A 113 -2.15 2.99 0.73
C ILE A 113 -1.51 2.45 -0.57
N GLY A 114 -0.51 1.56 -0.46
CA GLY A 114 0.30 1.13 -1.62
C GLY A 114 -0.51 0.39 -2.68
N LEU A 115 -1.27 -0.62 -2.26
CA LEU A 115 -2.02 -1.46 -3.18
C LEU A 115 -3.22 -0.72 -3.83
N PRO A 116 -3.99 0.14 -3.12
CA PRO A 116 -4.98 1.02 -3.74
C PRO A 116 -4.39 1.94 -4.81
N SER A 117 -3.21 2.54 -4.59
CA SER A 117 -2.58 3.39 -5.61
C SER A 117 -2.18 2.60 -6.85
N ILE A 118 -1.60 1.39 -6.69
CA ILE A 118 -1.24 0.50 -7.80
C ILE A 118 -2.49 0.07 -8.58
N SER A 119 -3.60 -0.20 -7.88
CA SER A 119 -4.88 -0.54 -8.51
C SER A 119 -5.38 0.57 -9.44
N LEU A 120 -5.37 1.81 -8.98
CA LEU A 120 -5.78 2.98 -9.77
C LEU A 120 -4.80 3.23 -10.93
N ALA A 121 -3.50 3.06 -10.71
CA ALA A 121 -2.49 3.16 -11.77
C ALA A 121 -2.67 2.07 -12.84
N LEU A 122 -2.98 0.84 -12.43
CA LEU A 122 -3.23 -0.27 -13.36
C LEU A 122 -4.54 -0.06 -14.14
N LEU A 123 -5.56 0.52 -13.50
CA LEU A 123 -6.79 0.91 -14.19
C LEU A 123 -6.53 2.02 -15.22
N SER A 124 -5.64 2.98 -14.89
CA SER A 124 -5.16 4.00 -15.83
C SER A 124 -4.46 3.36 -17.03
N PHE A 125 -3.54 2.44 -16.79
CA PHE A 125 -2.87 1.68 -17.83
C PHE A 125 -3.87 0.93 -18.72
N PHE A 126 -4.88 0.29 -18.14
CA PHE A 126 -5.91 -0.43 -18.90
C PHE A 126 -6.76 0.51 -19.76
N GLY A 127 -7.17 1.66 -19.21
CA GLY A 127 -7.83 2.71 -19.98
C GLY A 127 -6.99 3.14 -21.18
N LEU A 128 -5.68 3.33 -20.97
CA LEU A 128 -4.75 3.66 -22.05
C LEU A 128 -4.65 2.52 -23.09
N ALA A 129 -4.60 1.27 -22.67
CA ALA A 129 -4.60 0.12 -23.56
C ALA A 129 -5.87 0.04 -24.40
N LEU A 130 -7.03 0.34 -23.81
CA LEU A 130 -8.31 0.40 -24.54
C LEU A 130 -8.36 1.58 -25.52
N TRP A 131 -7.81 2.74 -25.13
CA TRP A 131 -7.67 3.86 -26.07
C TRP A 131 -6.79 3.50 -27.26
N HIS A 132 -5.66 2.84 -27.05
CA HIS A 132 -4.81 2.34 -28.14
C HIS A 132 -5.54 1.39 -29.08
N ARG A 133 -6.49 0.61 -28.57
CA ARG A 133 -7.23 -0.38 -29.36
C ARG A 133 -8.42 0.22 -30.12
N PHE A 134 -9.17 1.10 -29.44
CA PHE A 134 -10.46 1.60 -29.95
C PHE A 134 -10.42 3.04 -30.44
N GLY A 135 -9.42 3.85 -30.05
CA GLY A 135 -9.29 5.26 -30.42
C GLY A 135 -10.28 6.21 -29.71
N ASP A 136 -11.15 5.71 -28.80
CA ASP A 136 -12.19 6.48 -28.18
C ASP A 136 -11.65 7.26 -26.97
N SER A 137 -11.90 8.60 -26.97
CA SER A 137 -11.41 9.54 -25.97
C SER A 137 -11.92 9.27 -24.55
N ARG A 138 -13.04 8.56 -24.36
CA ARG A 138 -13.54 8.15 -23.04
C ARG A 138 -12.53 7.28 -22.29
N TRP A 139 -11.78 6.46 -23.00
CA TRP A 139 -10.73 5.62 -22.39
C TRP A 139 -9.50 6.45 -22.00
N LEU A 140 -9.21 7.48 -22.76
CA LEU A 140 -8.17 8.45 -22.44
C LEU A 140 -8.55 9.25 -21.19
N LEU A 141 -9.81 9.67 -21.07
CA LEU A 141 -10.35 10.33 -19.88
C LEU A 141 -10.28 9.41 -18.66
N LEU A 142 -10.71 8.15 -18.79
CA LEU A 142 -10.60 7.16 -17.70
C LEU A 142 -9.14 7.01 -17.25
N SER A 143 -8.21 6.83 -18.21
CA SER A 143 -6.78 6.70 -17.91
C SER A 143 -6.24 7.91 -17.15
N ALA A 144 -6.47 9.11 -17.63
CA ALA A 144 -5.98 10.33 -17.01
C ALA A 144 -6.56 10.54 -15.60
N SER A 145 -7.88 10.38 -15.45
CA SER A 145 -8.55 10.55 -14.16
C SER A 145 -8.08 9.56 -13.12
N THR A 146 -7.96 8.28 -13.49
CA THR A 146 -7.52 7.24 -12.54
C THR A 146 -6.04 7.37 -12.20
N LEU A 147 -5.17 7.88 -13.09
CA LEU A 147 -3.79 8.19 -12.72
C LEU A 147 -3.71 9.37 -11.74
N GLY A 148 -4.48 10.44 -11.98
CA GLY A 148 -4.58 11.55 -11.05
C GLY A 148 -5.03 11.10 -9.65
N LEU A 149 -6.05 10.24 -9.57
CA LEU A 149 -6.49 9.63 -8.31
C LEU A 149 -5.43 8.71 -7.69
N SER A 150 -4.68 7.98 -8.51
CA SER A 150 -3.55 7.14 -8.05
C SER A 150 -2.48 7.99 -7.37
N ILE A 151 -2.08 9.11 -7.99
CA ILE A 151 -1.10 10.05 -7.44
C ILE A 151 -1.61 10.64 -6.12
N MET A 152 -2.90 11.00 -6.06
CA MET A 152 -3.54 11.51 -4.85
C MET A 152 -3.83 10.44 -3.79
N THR A 153 -3.59 9.18 -4.11
CA THR A 153 -3.52 8.07 -3.15
C THR A 153 -2.08 7.90 -2.62
N LYS A 154 -1.09 7.88 -3.51
CA LYS A 154 0.33 7.78 -3.17
C LYS A 154 1.18 8.41 -4.27
N VAL A 155 1.98 9.43 -3.91
CA VAL A 155 2.80 10.21 -4.85
C VAL A 155 3.74 9.35 -5.70
N PHE A 156 4.19 8.21 -5.19
CA PHE A 156 5.11 7.32 -5.91
C PHE A 156 4.64 6.92 -7.31
N THR A 157 3.33 6.91 -7.58
CA THR A 157 2.82 6.58 -8.91
C THR A 157 2.94 7.73 -9.93
N ALA A 158 3.38 8.92 -9.50
CA ALA A 158 3.59 10.07 -10.38
C ALA A 158 4.65 9.83 -11.47
N PHE A 159 5.61 8.92 -11.24
CA PHE A 159 6.59 8.55 -12.28
C PHE A 159 5.96 7.93 -13.53
N LEU A 160 4.71 7.48 -13.46
CA LEU A 160 3.97 6.98 -14.62
C LEU A 160 3.52 8.10 -15.56
N VAL A 161 3.44 9.34 -15.08
CA VAL A 161 3.03 10.50 -15.91
C VAL A 161 3.94 10.65 -17.14
N PRO A 162 5.27 10.79 -17.02
CA PRO A 162 6.14 10.88 -18.19
C PRO A 162 6.11 9.63 -19.08
N ILE A 163 5.95 8.43 -18.50
CA ILE A 163 5.87 7.18 -19.25
C ILE A 163 4.63 7.17 -20.15
N PHE A 164 3.45 7.44 -19.58
CA PHE A 164 2.19 7.38 -20.33
C PHE A 164 2.08 8.54 -21.31
N PHE A 165 2.46 9.76 -20.89
CA PHE A 165 2.52 10.93 -21.75
C PHE A 165 3.39 10.69 -22.99
N SER A 166 4.62 10.24 -22.79
CA SER A 166 5.56 9.97 -23.89
C SER A 166 5.04 8.92 -24.85
N GLY A 167 4.40 7.88 -24.35
CA GLY A 167 3.84 6.82 -25.18
C GLY A 167 2.61 7.29 -25.99
N ILE A 168 1.73 8.12 -25.40
CA ILE A 168 0.60 8.73 -26.12
C ILE A 168 1.12 9.64 -27.22
N LEU A 169 2.10 10.49 -26.90
CA LEU A 169 2.73 11.41 -27.85
C LEU A 169 3.41 10.67 -29.00
N LEU A 170 4.21 9.66 -28.69
CA LEU A 170 4.93 8.85 -29.68
C LEU A 170 3.95 8.19 -30.65
N ARG A 171 2.86 7.62 -30.16
CA ARG A 171 1.82 7.05 -31.01
C ARG A 171 1.20 8.10 -31.92
N GLY A 172 0.82 9.25 -31.37
CA GLY A 172 0.27 10.34 -32.16
C GLY A 172 1.22 10.77 -33.30
N LEU A 173 2.52 10.92 -32.98
CA LEU A 173 3.53 11.27 -33.97
C LEU A 173 3.68 10.21 -35.07
N LEU A 174 3.59 8.92 -34.72
CA LEU A 174 3.66 7.84 -35.71
C LEU A 174 2.42 7.79 -36.63
N ASP A 175 1.23 7.97 -36.05
CA ASP A 175 -0.04 7.95 -36.81
C ASP A 175 -0.15 9.15 -37.79
N PHE A 176 0.41 10.31 -37.44
CA PHE A 176 0.34 11.53 -38.26
C PHE A 176 1.62 11.85 -39.05
N ARG A 177 2.67 11.00 -38.99
CA ARG A 177 3.97 11.21 -39.62
C ARG A 177 3.87 11.59 -41.11
N HIS A 178 2.97 11.00 -41.86
CA HIS A 178 2.82 11.22 -43.29
C HIS A 178 1.99 12.45 -43.66
N ARG A 179 1.24 13.04 -42.70
CA ARG A 179 0.29 14.13 -42.95
C ARG A 179 0.80 15.51 -42.61
N ARG A 180 2.01 15.65 -42.06
CA ARG A 180 2.56 16.90 -41.47
C ARG A 180 1.65 17.56 -40.45
N GLU A 181 0.72 16.81 -39.81
CA GLU A 181 -0.27 17.28 -38.83
C GLU A 181 0.22 17.03 -37.40
N TRP A 182 1.50 17.37 -37.14
CA TRP A 182 2.14 17.13 -35.83
C TRP A 182 1.38 17.79 -34.68
N LEU A 183 0.72 18.92 -34.90
CA LEU A 183 -0.13 19.55 -33.86
C LEU A 183 -1.28 18.65 -33.46
N LYS A 184 -1.94 17.98 -34.41
CA LYS A 184 -3.03 17.02 -34.11
C LYS A 184 -2.51 15.79 -33.36
N ALA A 185 -1.26 15.40 -33.62
CA ALA A 185 -0.62 14.31 -32.89
C ALA A 185 -0.43 14.61 -31.40
N CYS A 186 -0.23 15.87 -31.02
CA CYS A 186 -0.03 16.29 -29.63
C CYS A 186 -1.33 16.41 -28.83
N ILE A 187 -2.48 16.59 -29.48
CA ILE A 187 -3.77 16.85 -28.78
C ILE A 187 -4.10 15.79 -27.74
N PRO A 188 -4.03 14.45 -28.04
CA PRO A 188 -4.36 13.43 -27.04
C PRO A 188 -3.46 13.47 -25.81
N SER A 189 -2.15 13.70 -25.99
CA SER A 189 -1.19 13.77 -24.87
C SER A 189 -1.39 15.02 -24.03
N ILE A 190 -1.65 16.17 -24.66
CA ILE A 190 -1.94 17.42 -23.93
C ILE A 190 -3.25 17.30 -23.16
N LEU A 191 -4.31 16.79 -23.80
CA LEU A 191 -5.61 16.58 -23.14
C LEU A 191 -5.46 15.64 -21.94
N TRP A 192 -4.76 14.52 -22.13
CA TRP A 192 -4.52 13.57 -21.06
C TRP A 192 -3.77 14.19 -19.90
N LEU A 193 -2.67 14.92 -20.16
CA LEU A 193 -1.90 15.62 -19.11
C LEU A 193 -2.73 16.69 -18.41
N THR A 194 -3.54 17.44 -19.16
CA THR A 194 -4.46 18.46 -18.59
C THR A 194 -5.44 17.80 -17.61
N ILE A 195 -6.03 16.67 -17.96
CA ILE A 195 -6.98 15.97 -17.07
C ILE A 195 -6.27 15.44 -15.83
N VAL A 196 -5.08 14.83 -15.96
CA VAL A 196 -4.26 14.42 -14.79
C VAL A 196 -4.02 15.62 -13.88
N SER A 197 -3.59 16.77 -14.45
CA SER A 197 -3.29 18.00 -13.71
C SER A 197 -4.52 18.60 -13.06
N VAL A 198 -5.67 18.58 -13.72
CA VAL A 198 -6.94 19.07 -13.15
C VAL A 198 -7.37 18.20 -11.98
N VAL A 199 -7.33 16.86 -12.10
CA VAL A 199 -7.71 15.95 -11.02
C VAL A 199 -6.78 16.11 -9.82
N THR A 200 -5.46 16.07 -10.03
CA THR A 200 -4.48 16.22 -8.95
C THR A 200 -4.52 17.62 -8.34
N GLY A 201 -4.55 18.66 -9.19
CA GLY A 201 -4.59 20.06 -8.76
C GLY A 201 -5.85 20.40 -7.97
N SER A 202 -7.01 19.90 -8.39
CA SER A 202 -8.27 20.10 -7.65
C SER A 202 -8.19 19.53 -6.24
N ILE A 203 -7.68 18.31 -6.08
CA ILE A 203 -7.54 17.69 -4.75
C ILE A 203 -6.49 18.45 -3.92
N LEU A 204 -5.37 18.88 -4.52
CA LEU A 204 -4.36 19.68 -3.81
C LEU A 204 -4.92 21.03 -3.33
N ILE A 205 -5.68 21.73 -4.17
CA ILE A 205 -6.21 23.07 -3.84
C ILE A 205 -7.34 22.98 -2.82
N PHE A 206 -8.32 22.09 -3.04
CA PHE A 206 -9.55 22.07 -2.25
C PHE A 206 -9.45 21.23 -0.98
N VAL A 207 -8.61 20.18 -0.95
CA VAL A 207 -8.49 19.26 0.19
C VAL A 207 -7.23 19.53 0.99
N VAL A 208 -6.05 19.58 0.33
CA VAL A 208 -4.76 19.75 1.03
C VAL A 208 -4.56 21.23 1.42
N LYS A 209 -4.93 22.16 0.55
CA LYS A 209 -4.58 23.59 0.58
C LYS A 209 -3.08 23.85 0.34
N PRO A 210 -2.73 24.96 -0.36
CA PRO A 210 -1.34 25.24 -0.72
C PRO A 210 -0.37 25.29 0.47
N ALA A 211 -0.81 25.76 1.64
CA ALA A 211 -0.01 25.86 2.85
C ALA A 211 0.56 24.52 3.36
N TYR A 212 -0.09 23.40 3.04
CA TYR A 212 0.30 22.07 3.56
C TYR A 212 0.96 21.17 2.50
N ILE A 213 1.13 21.64 1.25
CA ILE A 213 1.79 20.85 0.20
C ILE A 213 3.22 20.50 0.60
N LEU A 214 3.94 21.45 1.23
CA LEU A 214 5.30 21.22 1.71
C LEU A 214 5.39 20.12 2.75
N GLN A 215 4.38 19.95 3.63
CA GLN A 215 4.35 18.88 4.63
C GLN A 215 4.44 17.48 3.99
N MET A 216 3.81 17.28 2.82
CA MET A 216 3.87 16.00 2.09
C MET A 216 5.24 15.73 1.44
N ILE A 217 6.04 16.77 1.19
CA ILE A 217 7.30 16.65 0.44
C ILE A 217 8.51 16.78 1.37
N GLN A 218 8.51 17.77 2.24
CA GLN A 218 9.66 18.16 3.07
C GLN A 218 10.17 17.02 3.94
N VAL A 219 9.27 16.29 4.62
CA VAL A 219 9.64 15.16 5.49
C VAL A 219 10.32 14.03 4.70
N HIS A 220 9.94 13.84 3.43
CA HIS A 220 10.61 12.87 2.56
C HIS A 220 12.00 13.30 2.12
N LEU A 221 12.22 14.59 1.94
CA LEU A 221 13.51 15.14 1.52
C LEU A 221 14.47 15.26 2.72
N THR A 222 14.00 15.79 3.85
CA THR A 222 14.83 16.04 5.02
C THR A 222 15.23 14.79 5.77
N ALA A 223 14.30 13.82 5.91
CA ALA A 223 14.60 12.56 6.59
C ALA A 223 15.77 11.81 5.91
N GLY A 224 15.84 11.80 4.59
CA GLY A 224 16.91 11.12 3.84
C GLY A 224 18.33 11.66 4.11
N GLY A 225 18.46 12.88 4.60
CA GLY A 225 19.75 13.51 4.98
C GLY A 225 20.15 13.33 6.45
N SER A 226 19.30 12.76 7.30
CA SER A 226 19.56 12.62 8.73
C SER A 226 20.50 11.44 9.03
N ASP A 227 21.32 11.57 10.09
CA ASP A 227 22.24 10.50 10.53
C ASP A 227 21.49 9.23 10.97
N LEU A 228 20.27 9.37 11.51
CA LEU A 228 19.39 8.25 11.83
C LEU A 228 19.04 7.41 10.60
N TYR A 229 18.97 8.01 9.42
CA TYR A 229 18.68 7.31 8.16
C TYR A 229 19.95 6.80 7.47
N ARG A 230 21.11 7.37 7.73
CA ARG A 230 22.39 6.90 7.14
C ARG A 230 22.71 5.47 7.51
N VAL A 231 22.41 5.07 8.75
CA VAL A 231 22.58 3.67 9.21
C VAL A 231 21.76 2.70 8.37
N TYR A 232 20.59 3.13 7.89
CA TYR A 232 19.72 2.29 7.04
C TYR A 232 20.08 2.34 5.55
N VAL A 233 20.86 3.33 5.09
CA VAL A 233 21.24 3.47 3.67
C VAL A 233 22.19 2.37 3.23
N GLU A 234 23.16 1.98 4.08
CA GLU A 234 24.09 0.90 3.77
C GLU A 234 23.36 -0.44 3.55
N ASP A 235 22.28 -0.67 4.29
CA ASP A 235 21.45 -1.87 4.16
C ASP A 235 20.42 -1.80 3.03
N ASN A 236 20.10 -0.59 2.52
CA ASN A 236 19.03 -0.42 1.53
C ASN A 236 19.27 -1.22 0.24
N THR A 237 20.51 -1.24 -0.25
CA THR A 237 20.91 -2.03 -1.43
C THR A 237 20.75 -3.53 -1.18
N LEU A 238 21.17 -4.02 -0.01
CA LEU A 238 21.03 -5.41 0.36
C LEU A 238 19.57 -5.81 0.51
N ILE A 239 18.75 -4.95 1.13
CA ILE A 239 17.30 -5.15 1.27
C ILE A 239 16.66 -5.20 -0.12
N PHE A 240 16.98 -4.25 -1.01
CA PHE A 240 16.47 -4.23 -2.37
C PHE A 240 16.85 -5.50 -3.15
N ILE A 241 18.11 -5.90 -3.10
CA ILE A 241 18.58 -7.14 -3.75
C ILE A 241 17.91 -8.38 -3.16
N SER A 242 17.73 -8.46 -1.83
CA SER A 242 17.06 -9.60 -1.19
C SER A 242 15.60 -9.75 -1.66
N HIS A 243 14.87 -8.63 -1.79
CA HIS A 243 13.51 -8.65 -2.31
C HIS A 243 13.44 -9.00 -3.80
N LEU A 244 14.41 -8.51 -4.60
CA LEU A 244 14.52 -8.91 -6.01
C LEU A 244 14.84 -10.40 -6.15
N ARG A 245 15.71 -10.95 -5.31
CA ARG A 245 16.05 -12.38 -5.32
C ARG A 245 14.82 -13.26 -5.18
N ASP A 246 13.91 -12.93 -4.28
CA ASP A 246 12.69 -13.69 -4.03
C ASP A 246 11.71 -13.63 -5.22
N SER A 247 11.80 -12.61 -6.05
CA SER A 247 10.99 -12.39 -7.25
C SER A 247 11.77 -12.57 -8.55
N LEU A 248 13.03 -13.01 -8.50
CA LEU A 248 13.92 -13.13 -9.67
C LEU A 248 13.31 -13.91 -10.84
N PRO A 249 12.64 -15.06 -10.65
CA PRO A 249 12.01 -15.77 -11.77
C PRO A 249 10.94 -14.92 -12.47
N VAL A 250 10.20 -14.10 -11.73
CA VAL A 250 9.19 -13.19 -12.29
C VAL A 250 9.85 -12.10 -13.11
N PHE A 251 10.96 -11.52 -12.67
CA PHE A 251 11.69 -10.49 -13.43
C PHE A 251 12.33 -11.04 -14.70
N ILE A 252 12.91 -12.25 -14.67
CA ILE A 252 13.46 -12.90 -15.87
C ILE A 252 12.33 -13.19 -16.86
N LEU A 253 11.20 -13.74 -16.41
CA LEU A 253 10.02 -13.95 -17.23
C LEU A 253 9.46 -12.63 -17.75
N ALA A 254 9.45 -11.55 -16.96
CA ALA A 254 9.01 -10.22 -17.39
C ALA A 254 9.89 -9.66 -18.53
N LEU A 255 11.20 -9.86 -18.46
CA LEU A 255 12.13 -9.51 -19.54
C LEU A 255 11.78 -10.27 -20.84
N LEU A 256 11.58 -11.59 -20.73
CA LEU A 256 11.18 -12.42 -21.86
C LEU A 256 9.82 -12.00 -22.41
N GLY A 257 8.86 -11.65 -21.53
CA GLY A 257 7.54 -11.16 -21.90
C GLY A 257 7.60 -9.79 -22.60
N GLY A 258 8.49 -8.91 -22.18
CA GLY A 258 8.77 -7.65 -22.85
C GLY A 258 9.32 -7.86 -24.28
N ILE A 259 10.26 -8.80 -24.45
CA ILE A 259 10.80 -9.19 -25.76
C ILE A 259 9.69 -9.79 -26.65
N SER A 260 8.87 -10.68 -26.11
CA SER A 260 7.73 -11.28 -26.81
C SER A 260 6.73 -10.21 -27.25
N ALA A 261 6.33 -9.33 -26.36
CA ALA A 261 5.42 -8.24 -26.63
C ALA A 261 5.97 -7.23 -27.67
N TYR A 262 7.27 -6.96 -27.64
CA TYR A 262 7.93 -6.14 -28.67
C TYR A 262 7.84 -6.80 -30.06
N ARG A 263 8.11 -8.10 -30.15
CA ARG A 263 7.97 -8.87 -31.41
C ARG A 263 6.53 -8.86 -31.92
N LEU A 264 5.56 -8.93 -31.03
CA LEU A 264 4.14 -8.85 -31.36
C LEU A 264 3.66 -7.42 -31.64
N ARG A 265 4.58 -6.44 -31.58
CA ARG A 265 4.29 -5.00 -31.76
C ARG A 265 3.20 -4.49 -30.80
N SER A 266 3.16 -5.05 -29.59
CA SER A 266 2.21 -4.62 -28.55
C SER A 266 2.71 -3.34 -27.89
N TRP A 267 2.25 -2.19 -28.34
CA TRP A 267 2.56 -0.89 -27.76
C TRP A 267 2.23 -0.81 -26.27
N THR A 268 1.14 -1.46 -25.86
CA THR A 268 0.69 -1.40 -24.48
C THR A 268 1.66 -2.11 -23.53
N ALA A 269 2.28 -3.20 -23.95
CA ALA A 269 3.27 -3.89 -23.10
C ALA A 269 4.55 -3.07 -22.90
N ILE A 270 4.90 -2.15 -23.82
CA ILE A 270 6.04 -1.25 -23.65
C ILE A 270 5.86 -0.35 -22.42
N TYR A 271 4.63 0.10 -22.13
CA TYR A 271 4.34 0.86 -20.90
C TYR A 271 4.64 0.06 -19.63
N LEU A 272 4.31 -1.25 -19.62
CA LEU A 272 4.61 -2.12 -18.49
C LEU A 272 6.11 -2.33 -18.33
N VAL A 273 6.86 -2.48 -19.42
CA VAL A 273 8.33 -2.57 -19.39
C VAL A 273 8.92 -1.28 -18.83
N ALA A 274 8.50 -0.13 -19.34
CA ALA A 274 8.95 1.17 -18.85
C ALA A 274 8.57 1.37 -17.36
N TRP A 275 7.36 0.94 -16.95
CA TRP A 275 6.94 0.96 -15.56
C TRP A 275 7.87 0.13 -14.66
N VAL A 276 8.19 -1.10 -15.04
CA VAL A 276 9.11 -1.96 -14.27
C VAL A 276 10.49 -1.32 -14.17
N ILE A 277 11.05 -0.83 -15.29
CA ILE A 277 12.39 -0.24 -15.32
C ILE A 277 12.45 1.03 -14.47
N VAL A 278 11.60 2.02 -14.77
CA VAL A 278 11.62 3.32 -14.07
C VAL A 278 11.21 3.15 -12.60
N GLY A 279 10.23 2.29 -12.32
CA GLY A 279 9.84 1.96 -10.95
C GLY A 279 10.96 1.29 -10.16
N SER A 280 11.77 0.41 -10.78
CA SER A 280 12.94 -0.20 -10.14
C SER A 280 14.02 0.83 -9.83
N ILE A 281 14.30 1.75 -10.76
CA ILE A 281 15.24 2.85 -10.53
C ILE A 281 14.76 3.74 -9.39
N LEU A 282 13.48 4.13 -9.40
CA LEU A 282 12.88 4.95 -8.36
C LEU A 282 13.01 4.29 -6.98
N LEU A 283 12.69 3.00 -6.87
CA LEU A 283 12.78 2.27 -5.60
C LEU A 283 14.22 2.05 -5.14
N PHE A 284 15.16 1.89 -6.07
CA PHE A 284 16.58 1.77 -5.76
C PHE A 284 17.17 3.07 -5.20
N VAL A 285 16.78 4.21 -5.80
CA VAL A 285 17.24 5.55 -5.37
C VAL A 285 16.52 6.02 -4.09
N ASN A 286 15.30 5.52 -3.85
CA ASN A 286 14.52 5.91 -2.67
C ASN A 286 15.13 5.30 -1.41
N VAL A 287 15.64 6.16 -0.52
CA VAL A 287 16.21 5.74 0.77
C VAL A 287 15.11 5.16 1.64
N LEU A 288 15.40 3.98 2.21
CA LEU A 288 14.49 3.06 2.89
C LEU A 288 13.46 2.42 1.94
N PHE A 289 13.93 1.38 1.28
CA PHE A 289 13.07 0.46 0.55
C PHE A 289 12.32 -0.46 1.52
N TRP A 290 11.01 -0.25 1.63
CA TRP A 290 10.14 -1.09 2.45
C TRP A 290 9.56 -2.26 1.65
N TYR A 291 9.43 -3.42 2.29
CA TYR A 291 8.92 -4.64 1.66
C TYR A 291 7.56 -4.45 0.93
N HIS A 292 6.70 -3.55 1.42
CA HIS A 292 5.40 -3.30 0.80
C HIS A 292 5.49 -2.46 -0.49
N GLN A 293 6.62 -1.79 -0.75
CA GLN A 293 6.82 -1.00 -1.96
C GLN A 293 7.14 -1.86 -3.19
N GLN A 294 7.63 -3.10 -2.99
CA GLN A 294 8.00 -3.98 -4.10
C GLN A 294 6.82 -4.30 -5.04
N LEU A 295 5.55 -4.26 -4.56
CA LEU A 295 4.39 -4.49 -5.41
C LEU A 295 4.28 -3.46 -6.54
N LEU A 296 4.87 -2.26 -6.38
CA LEU A 296 4.92 -1.25 -7.43
C LEU A 296 5.57 -1.76 -8.71
N ILE A 297 6.56 -2.64 -8.59
CA ILE A 297 7.30 -3.21 -9.74
C ILE A 297 6.93 -4.67 -10.00
N THR A 298 6.58 -5.45 -8.97
CA THR A 298 6.30 -6.88 -9.16
C THR A 298 4.93 -7.14 -9.77
N VAL A 299 3.94 -6.27 -9.57
CA VAL A 299 2.61 -6.39 -10.21
C VAL A 299 2.72 -6.24 -11.75
N PRO A 300 3.28 -5.15 -12.31
CA PRO A 300 3.47 -5.06 -13.76
C PRO A 300 4.43 -6.13 -14.31
N ALA A 301 5.46 -6.52 -13.52
CA ALA A 301 6.34 -7.62 -13.90
C ALA A 301 5.60 -8.97 -13.99
N ALA A 302 4.65 -9.26 -13.09
CA ALA A 302 3.84 -10.47 -13.16
C ALA A 302 2.95 -10.52 -14.42
N ILE A 303 2.44 -9.38 -14.88
CA ILE A 303 1.69 -9.30 -16.13
C ILE A 303 2.59 -9.63 -17.32
N LEU A 304 3.79 -9.03 -17.39
CA LEU A 304 4.78 -9.34 -18.44
C LEU A 304 5.25 -10.80 -18.35
N ALA A 305 5.48 -11.31 -17.15
CA ALA A 305 5.87 -12.71 -16.93
C ALA A 305 4.80 -13.68 -17.45
N ALA A 306 3.52 -13.35 -17.28
CA ALA A 306 2.42 -14.15 -17.80
C ALA A 306 2.36 -14.13 -19.33
N ILE A 307 2.77 -13.04 -19.98
CA ILE A 307 2.89 -12.99 -21.45
C ILE A 307 3.94 -13.99 -21.90
N ALA A 308 5.16 -13.97 -21.33
CA ALA A 308 6.21 -14.94 -21.66
C ALA A 308 5.78 -16.38 -21.40
N ALA A 309 5.15 -16.62 -20.26
CA ALA A 309 4.70 -17.93 -19.85
C ALA A 309 3.63 -18.50 -20.80
N GLY A 310 2.66 -17.66 -21.17
CA GLY A 310 1.59 -18.04 -22.11
C GLY A 310 2.12 -18.31 -23.50
N ASP A 311 2.97 -17.44 -24.04
CA ASP A 311 3.63 -17.63 -25.34
C ASP A 311 4.53 -18.87 -25.35
N GLY A 312 5.25 -19.12 -24.25
CA GLY A 312 6.08 -20.30 -24.06
C GLY A 312 5.25 -21.58 -24.13
N LEU A 313 4.14 -21.65 -23.37
CA LEU A 313 3.23 -22.80 -23.39
C LEU A 313 2.58 -23.01 -24.76
N TYR A 314 2.17 -21.93 -25.41
CA TYR A 314 1.60 -22.00 -26.75
C TYR A 314 2.61 -22.54 -27.79
N THR A 315 3.85 -22.07 -27.72
CA THR A 315 4.94 -22.54 -28.61
C THR A 315 5.25 -24.01 -28.39
N LEU A 316 5.34 -24.46 -27.12
CA LEU A 316 5.55 -25.89 -26.80
C LEU A 316 4.38 -26.74 -27.29
N HIS A 317 3.14 -26.29 -27.10
CA HIS A 317 1.97 -27.00 -27.60
C HIS A 317 2.03 -27.17 -29.14
N ARG A 318 2.36 -26.11 -29.89
CA ARG A 318 2.55 -26.18 -31.33
C ARG A 318 3.68 -27.14 -31.72
N PHE A 319 4.82 -27.08 -31.05
CA PHE A 319 5.96 -27.95 -31.33
C PHE A 319 5.60 -29.43 -31.20
N PHE A 320 4.90 -29.80 -30.14
CA PHE A 320 4.50 -31.19 -29.94
C PHE A 320 3.42 -31.66 -30.93
N ARG A 321 2.60 -30.74 -31.43
CA ARG A 321 1.50 -31.07 -32.33
C ARG A 321 1.91 -31.05 -33.83
N SER A 322 2.70 -30.06 -34.26
CA SER A 322 2.99 -29.83 -35.71
C SER A 322 4.48 -29.79 -36.05
N ARG A 323 5.37 -29.82 -35.05
CA ARG A 323 6.82 -29.64 -35.19
C ARG A 323 7.25 -28.31 -35.83
N GLU A 324 6.36 -27.33 -35.94
CA GLU A 324 6.61 -26.03 -36.56
C GLU A 324 7.11 -25.00 -35.54
N ALA A 325 8.32 -25.14 -35.04
CA ALA A 325 8.93 -24.12 -34.18
C ALA A 325 10.44 -24.04 -34.40
N THR A 326 11.00 -22.84 -34.31
CA THR A 326 12.46 -22.66 -34.40
C THR A 326 13.14 -23.12 -33.15
N GLY A 327 14.39 -23.61 -33.23
CA GLY A 327 15.15 -24.06 -32.08
C GLY A 327 15.26 -23.01 -30.97
N VAL A 328 15.41 -21.72 -31.36
CA VAL A 328 15.49 -20.60 -30.41
C VAL A 328 14.14 -20.40 -29.66
N SER A 329 13.01 -20.47 -30.38
CA SER A 329 11.70 -20.33 -29.74
C SER A 329 11.39 -21.48 -28.78
N ILE A 330 11.79 -22.68 -29.11
CA ILE A 330 11.68 -23.85 -28.26
C ILE A 330 12.55 -23.69 -27.00
N GLY A 331 13.80 -23.28 -27.15
CA GLY A 331 14.70 -23.04 -26.01
C GLY A 331 14.16 -21.99 -25.04
N LEU A 332 13.66 -20.87 -25.55
CA LEU A 332 13.02 -19.82 -24.71
C LEU A 332 11.75 -20.32 -24.02
N SER A 333 10.97 -21.20 -24.68
CA SER A 333 9.76 -21.77 -24.09
C SER A 333 10.08 -22.77 -22.97
N PHE A 334 11.10 -23.59 -23.12
CA PHE A 334 11.58 -24.46 -22.05
C PHE A 334 12.16 -23.66 -20.88
N LEU A 335 12.93 -22.60 -21.15
CA LEU A 335 13.41 -21.69 -20.11
C LEU A 335 12.22 -21.07 -19.32
N SER A 336 11.20 -20.60 -20.04
CA SER A 336 9.99 -20.05 -19.40
C SER A 336 9.30 -21.09 -18.53
N LEU A 337 9.17 -22.33 -18.99
CA LEU A 337 8.57 -23.42 -18.21
C LEU A 337 9.40 -23.74 -16.95
N ILE A 338 10.73 -23.82 -17.05
CA ILE A 338 11.63 -24.05 -15.92
C ILE A 338 11.47 -22.92 -14.87
N LEU A 339 11.42 -21.66 -15.32
CA LEU A 339 11.26 -20.50 -14.43
C LEU A 339 9.89 -20.51 -13.74
N ILE A 340 8.81 -20.87 -14.45
CA ILE A 340 7.47 -21.04 -13.85
C ILE A 340 7.49 -22.11 -12.77
N ILE A 341 8.02 -23.29 -13.09
CA ILE A 341 8.12 -24.41 -12.14
C ILE A 341 8.94 -24.00 -10.92
N ARG A 342 10.09 -23.36 -11.14
CA ARG A 342 10.94 -22.85 -10.06
C ARG A 342 10.19 -21.81 -9.19
N PHE A 343 9.48 -20.87 -9.79
CA PHE A 343 8.71 -19.86 -9.08
C PHE A 343 7.61 -20.50 -8.23
N ILE A 344 6.85 -21.43 -8.80
CA ILE A 344 5.82 -22.18 -8.08
C ILE A 344 6.45 -22.97 -6.93
N ALA A 345 7.49 -23.74 -7.20
CA ALA A 345 8.16 -24.57 -6.20
C ALA A 345 8.73 -23.76 -5.03
N THR A 346 9.26 -22.57 -5.30
CA THR A 346 9.84 -21.72 -4.25
C THR A 346 8.80 -20.88 -3.50
N ARG A 347 7.67 -20.51 -4.14
CA ARG A 347 6.69 -19.59 -3.57
C ARG A 347 5.42 -20.26 -3.05
N LEU A 348 5.02 -21.38 -3.63
CA LEU A 348 3.80 -22.09 -3.20
C LEU A 348 3.90 -22.59 -1.75
N PRO A 349 5.00 -23.24 -1.29
CA PRO A 349 5.09 -23.69 0.09
C PRO A 349 4.99 -22.56 1.11
N PRO A 350 5.74 -21.44 1.03
CA PRO A 350 5.59 -20.34 1.98
C PRO A 350 4.22 -19.66 1.88
N THR A 351 3.60 -19.63 0.70
CA THR A 351 2.24 -19.10 0.53
C THR A 351 1.21 -19.98 1.21
N LEU A 352 1.29 -21.29 1.03
CA LEU A 352 0.43 -22.27 1.72
C LEU A 352 0.67 -22.25 3.23
N MET A 353 1.91 -22.17 3.69
CA MET A 353 2.22 -22.01 5.11
C MET A 353 1.66 -20.72 5.70
N GLN A 354 1.63 -19.62 4.95
CA GLN A 354 0.96 -18.40 5.38
C GLN A 354 -0.54 -18.60 5.52
N LEU A 355 -1.15 -19.41 4.67
CA LEU A 355 -2.56 -19.78 4.76
C LEU A 355 -2.78 -20.77 5.92
N ASP A 356 -1.95 -21.79 6.07
CA ASP A 356 -2.07 -22.87 7.05
C ASP A 356 -1.77 -22.44 8.50
N ARG A 357 -0.65 -21.73 8.72
CA ARG A 357 -0.32 -21.21 10.07
C ARG A 357 -1.34 -20.24 10.63
N LYS A 358 -2.30 -19.85 9.83
CA LYS A 358 -3.29 -18.83 10.12
C LYS A 358 -4.72 -19.29 9.93
N LEU A 359 -4.93 -20.54 9.49
CA LEU A 359 -6.15 -21.23 9.82
C LEU A 359 -6.14 -21.37 11.35
N PRO A 360 -6.97 -20.64 12.10
CA PRO A 360 -7.03 -20.89 13.52
C PRO A 360 -7.43 -22.36 13.64
N ASN A 361 -6.65 -23.18 14.33
CA ASN A 361 -7.26 -24.18 15.16
C ASN A 361 -8.35 -23.40 15.89
N PHE A 362 -9.61 -23.70 15.64
CA PHE A 362 -10.77 -22.98 16.13
C PHE A 362 -10.47 -22.45 17.56
N GLY A 363 -10.05 -21.17 17.71
CA GLY A 363 -9.59 -20.57 18.96
C GLY A 363 -8.14 -20.11 19.06
N GLY A 364 -7.25 -20.35 18.10
CA GLY A 364 -5.81 -20.03 18.20
C GLY A 364 -5.44 -18.64 17.70
N HIS A 365 -5.59 -17.62 18.54
CA HIS A 365 -4.76 -16.41 18.42
C HIS A 365 -3.31 -16.77 18.76
N SER A 366 -2.32 -16.18 18.07
CA SER A 366 -0.94 -16.26 18.57
C SER A 366 -0.90 -15.67 19.97
N THR A 367 -0.07 -16.19 20.88
CA THR A 367 0.09 -15.64 22.24
C THR A 367 0.35 -14.13 22.20
N GLU A 368 1.07 -13.65 21.18
CA GLU A 368 1.33 -12.23 20.95
C GLU A 368 0.06 -11.43 20.61
N ASP A 369 -0.86 -11.99 19.81
CA ASP A 369 -2.11 -11.31 19.50
C ASP A 369 -3.07 -11.32 20.70
N ILE A 370 -3.02 -12.35 21.54
CA ILE A 370 -3.77 -12.38 22.81
C ILE A 370 -3.33 -11.24 23.73
N ASP A 371 -2.03 -11.06 23.96
CA ASP A 371 -1.49 -9.97 24.78
C ASP A 371 -1.96 -8.59 24.26
N LYS A 372 -1.96 -8.40 22.94
CA LYS A 372 -2.43 -7.16 22.32
C LYS A 372 -3.93 -6.92 22.56
N TYR A 373 -4.75 -7.98 22.47
CA TYR A 373 -6.19 -7.86 22.75
C TYR A 373 -6.47 -7.63 24.24
N MET A 374 -5.67 -8.19 25.14
CA MET A 374 -5.78 -7.89 26.58
C MET A 374 -5.51 -6.41 26.87
N ILE A 375 -4.51 -5.79 26.23
CA ILE A 375 -4.28 -4.35 26.38
C ILE A 375 -5.48 -3.54 25.88
N VAL A 376 -6.07 -3.91 24.73
CA VAL A 376 -7.29 -3.23 24.23
C VAL A 376 -8.46 -3.38 25.21
N ALA A 377 -8.62 -4.56 25.82
CA ALA A 377 -9.62 -4.78 26.86
C ALA A 377 -9.37 -3.88 28.08
N SER A 378 -8.13 -3.83 28.56
CA SER A 378 -7.76 -2.91 29.66
C SER A 378 -7.98 -1.43 29.30
N MET A 379 -7.78 -1.03 28.02
CA MET A 379 -8.14 0.32 27.58
C MET A 379 -9.66 0.57 27.65
N TRP A 380 -10.46 -0.44 27.37
CA TRP A 380 -11.93 -0.34 27.42
C TRP A 380 -12.47 -0.20 28.85
N ASP A 381 -11.81 -0.82 29.83
CA ASP A 381 -12.24 -0.72 31.24
C ASP A 381 -12.30 0.75 31.72
N TYR A 382 -11.49 1.63 31.12
CA TYR A 382 -11.44 3.06 31.43
C TYR A 382 -11.99 3.95 30.29
N ALA A 383 -12.61 3.39 29.26
CA ALA A 383 -13.02 4.14 28.06
C ALA A 383 -14.06 5.22 28.35
N SER A 384 -14.99 4.97 29.32
CA SER A 384 -16.03 5.94 29.68
C SER A 384 -15.51 7.23 30.35
N GLN A 385 -14.27 7.20 30.85
CA GLN A 385 -13.61 8.32 31.51
C GLN A 385 -12.40 8.84 30.73
N THR A 386 -12.19 8.34 29.48
CA THR A 386 -11.05 8.67 28.63
C THR A 386 -11.52 9.48 27.44
N ASN A 387 -11.05 10.72 27.35
CA ASN A 387 -11.23 11.56 26.19
C ASN A 387 -10.11 11.34 25.17
N TRP A 388 -8.88 11.13 25.65
CA TRP A 388 -7.68 11.02 24.82
C TRP A 388 -6.73 9.92 25.30
N VAL A 389 -6.12 9.25 24.32
CA VAL A 389 -5.07 8.26 24.56
C VAL A 389 -3.79 8.71 23.87
N TYR A 390 -2.69 8.79 24.61
CA TYR A 390 -1.37 8.85 23.99
C TYR A 390 -0.91 7.46 23.59
N THR A 391 -0.52 7.28 22.32
CA THR A 391 0.13 6.06 21.86
C THR A 391 0.92 6.27 20.57
N ASP A 392 2.06 5.60 20.46
CA ASP A 392 2.88 5.48 19.25
C ASP A 392 2.53 4.21 18.42
N ARG A 393 1.50 3.47 18.87
CA ARG A 393 0.87 2.33 18.16
C ARG A 393 -0.65 2.52 18.04
N PRO A 394 -1.10 3.36 17.13
CA PRO A 394 -2.49 3.79 17.05
C PRO A 394 -3.50 2.67 16.75
N MET A 395 -3.06 1.48 16.32
CA MET A 395 -3.94 0.32 16.17
C MET A 395 -4.66 -0.04 17.48
N PHE A 396 -4.00 0.12 18.63
CA PHE A 396 -4.60 -0.15 19.94
C PHE A 396 -5.72 0.84 20.25
N ALA A 397 -5.45 2.13 20.09
CA ALA A 397 -6.45 3.19 20.29
C ALA A 397 -7.63 3.03 19.32
N PHE A 398 -7.36 2.76 18.03
CA PHE A 398 -8.43 2.52 17.04
C PHE A 398 -9.32 1.33 17.43
N ARG A 399 -8.75 0.21 17.90
CA ARG A 399 -9.52 -0.96 18.35
C ARG A 399 -10.31 -0.68 19.62
N ALA A 400 -9.75 0.10 20.51
CA ALA A 400 -10.44 0.59 21.70
C ALA A 400 -11.50 1.67 21.38
N LYS A 401 -11.52 2.19 20.14
CA LYS A 401 -12.36 3.31 19.70
C LYS A 401 -12.10 4.60 20.48
N LEU A 402 -10.89 4.76 20.97
CA LEU A 402 -10.45 5.93 21.71
C LEU A 402 -9.65 6.84 20.79
N PRO A 403 -9.92 8.15 20.77
CA PRO A 403 -9.16 9.09 19.96
C PRO A 403 -7.77 9.32 20.55
N VAL A 404 -6.84 9.65 19.68
CA VAL A 404 -5.51 10.15 20.03
C VAL A 404 -5.45 11.64 19.72
N PRO A 405 -4.60 12.44 20.41
CA PRO A 405 -4.38 13.83 20.02
C PRO A 405 -4.07 13.88 18.51
N PRO A 406 -4.83 14.64 17.71
CA PRO A 406 -4.81 14.51 16.25
C PRO A 406 -3.42 14.71 15.63
N TYR A 407 -2.65 15.66 16.12
CA TYR A 407 -1.30 15.93 15.64
C TYR A 407 -0.31 14.81 15.99
N LEU A 408 -0.56 14.03 17.07
CA LEU A 408 0.21 12.85 17.48
C LEU A 408 -0.32 11.54 16.90
N ALA A 409 -1.31 11.57 16.02
CA ALA A 409 -1.85 10.35 15.37
C ALA A 409 -0.78 9.58 14.56
N VAL A 410 0.27 10.27 14.12
CA VAL A 410 1.40 9.68 13.39
C VAL A 410 2.70 10.05 14.08
N ILE A 411 3.19 9.17 14.94
CA ILE A 411 4.54 9.24 15.50
C ILE A 411 5.40 8.22 14.75
N SER A 412 6.35 8.69 13.94
CA SER A 412 7.20 7.84 13.12
C SER A 412 8.67 8.26 13.21
N ASN A 413 9.60 7.28 13.07
CA ASN A 413 11.04 7.57 13.01
C ASN A 413 11.38 8.66 12.00
N LYS A 414 10.70 8.63 10.86
CA LYS A 414 10.91 9.58 9.78
C LYS A 414 10.54 11.00 10.20
N ARG A 415 9.43 11.17 10.90
CA ARG A 415 8.95 12.46 11.39
C ARG A 415 9.87 13.03 12.48
N ILE A 416 10.30 12.18 13.41
CA ILE A 416 11.26 12.55 14.47
C ILE A 416 12.61 12.89 13.84
N ALA A 417 13.13 12.03 12.95
CA ALA A 417 14.43 12.23 12.28
C ALA A 417 14.47 13.49 11.40
N ALA A 418 13.33 13.88 10.81
CA ALA A 418 13.21 15.11 10.04
C ALA A 418 13.13 16.38 10.90
N GLY A 419 13.04 16.25 12.23
CA GLY A 419 12.82 17.37 13.14
C GLY A 419 11.42 17.99 13.06
N ASP A 420 10.46 17.28 12.44
CA ASP A 420 9.09 17.76 12.27
C ASP A 420 8.19 17.42 13.49
N LEU A 421 8.73 16.64 14.43
CA LEU A 421 8.13 16.37 15.73
C LEU A 421 9.22 16.42 16.80
N THR A 422 9.24 17.49 17.57
CA THR A 422 10.20 17.72 18.67
C THR A 422 9.61 17.38 20.02
N ASP A 423 10.45 17.17 21.03
CA ASP A 423 10.01 16.92 22.40
C ASP A 423 9.16 18.06 22.96
N ASP A 424 9.50 19.33 22.64
CA ASP A 424 8.72 20.50 23.06
C ASP A 424 7.31 20.49 22.46
N GLN A 425 7.18 20.15 21.18
CA GLN A 425 5.87 20.03 20.52
C GLN A 425 5.04 18.89 21.10
N ILE A 426 5.68 17.75 21.40
CA ILE A 426 5.00 16.64 22.07
C ILE A 426 4.47 17.10 23.43
N LEU A 427 5.30 17.77 24.24
CA LEU A 427 4.91 18.26 25.55
C LEU A 427 3.77 19.27 25.48
N GLU A 428 3.82 20.23 24.55
CA GLU A 428 2.76 21.22 24.34
C GLU A 428 1.43 20.53 24.05
N ILE A 429 1.40 19.55 23.15
CA ILE A 429 0.19 18.79 22.81
C ILE A 429 -0.31 17.96 24.00
N LEU A 430 0.59 17.34 24.76
CA LEU A 430 0.21 16.58 25.95
C LEU A 430 -0.39 17.47 27.04
N VAL A 431 0.09 18.70 27.17
CA VAL A 431 -0.47 19.68 28.11
C VAL A 431 -1.83 20.19 27.63
N GLU A 432 -2.01 20.36 26.32
CA GLU A 432 -3.28 20.81 25.73
C GLU A 432 -4.37 19.74 25.86
N TYR A 433 -4.08 18.50 25.43
CA TYR A 433 -5.08 17.42 25.32
C TYR A 433 -5.23 16.62 26.63
N GLN A 434 -4.25 16.66 27.52
CA GLN A 434 -4.22 15.96 28.81
C GLN A 434 -4.70 14.50 28.74
N PRO A 435 -4.07 13.63 27.93
CA PRO A 435 -4.53 12.26 27.78
C PRO A 435 -4.67 11.55 29.12
N GLU A 436 -5.75 10.77 29.27
CA GLU A 436 -6.04 10.01 30.48
C GLU A 436 -5.38 8.64 30.47
N GLN A 437 -5.10 8.10 29.27
CA GLN A 437 -4.40 6.84 29.09
C GLN A 437 -3.11 7.03 28.30
N PHE A 438 -2.04 6.31 28.69
CA PHE A 438 -0.75 6.31 28.02
C PHE A 438 -0.32 4.89 27.66
N PHE A 439 -0.05 4.67 26.36
CA PHE A 439 0.45 3.41 25.84
C PHE A 439 1.70 3.65 24.96
N PRO A 440 2.87 3.98 25.57
CA PRO A 440 4.15 4.11 24.87
C PRO A 440 4.72 2.71 24.60
N ALA A 441 4.59 2.20 23.39
CA ALA A 441 4.93 0.81 23.07
C ALA A 441 6.11 0.67 22.09
N ARG A 442 6.52 1.76 21.42
CA ARG A 442 7.55 1.75 20.38
C ARG A 442 8.71 2.68 20.69
N TYR A 443 8.44 3.87 21.20
CA TYR A 443 9.45 4.88 21.45
C TYR A 443 9.55 5.17 22.95
N ASP A 444 10.78 5.11 23.48
CA ASP A 444 11.07 5.50 24.84
C ASP A 444 11.56 6.97 24.83
N LEU A 445 10.62 7.91 24.72
CA LEU A 445 10.90 9.33 24.68
C LEU A 445 10.97 9.88 26.11
N PRO A 446 12.09 10.53 26.52
CA PRO A 446 12.25 11.09 27.87
C PRO A 446 11.12 12.03 28.26
N VAL A 447 10.65 12.88 27.35
CA VAL A 447 9.54 13.82 27.57
C VAL A 447 8.24 13.12 28.01
N ILE A 448 7.98 11.90 27.51
CA ILE A 448 6.79 11.12 27.90
C ILE A 448 6.94 10.58 29.32
N GLN A 449 8.11 10.09 29.69
CA GLN A 449 8.42 9.59 31.02
C GLN A 449 8.28 10.71 32.07
N GLU A 450 8.83 11.88 31.78
CA GLU A 450 8.72 13.07 32.60
C GLU A 450 7.26 13.50 32.78
N TYR A 451 6.51 13.65 31.71
CA TYR A 451 5.09 14.01 31.73
C TYR A 451 4.26 13.04 32.61
N MET A 452 4.46 11.72 32.42
CA MET A 452 3.75 10.70 33.17
C MET A 452 4.08 10.77 34.70
N SER A 453 5.35 11.05 35.07
CA SER A 453 5.77 11.15 36.47
C SER A 453 5.12 12.33 37.17
N ILE A 454 5.06 13.50 36.54
CA ILE A 454 4.45 14.73 37.04
C ILE A 454 2.93 14.57 37.24
N ARG A 455 2.26 13.85 36.34
CA ARG A 455 0.80 13.70 36.32
C ARG A 455 0.27 12.45 37.03
N ASN A 456 1.13 11.73 37.76
CA ASN A 456 0.77 10.58 38.61
C ASN A 456 0.03 9.47 37.84
N PHE A 457 0.62 8.94 36.78
CA PHE A 457 0.09 7.79 36.08
C PHE A 457 0.48 6.48 36.77
N ARG A 458 -0.44 5.52 36.79
CA ARG A 458 -0.22 4.19 37.36
C ARG A 458 -0.39 3.14 36.28
N ARG A 459 0.50 2.14 36.26
CA ARG A 459 0.38 0.97 35.40
C ARG A 459 -0.80 0.09 35.79
N VAL A 460 -1.65 -0.29 34.82
CA VAL A 460 -2.90 -1.05 35.07
C VAL A 460 -2.94 -2.41 34.36
N ASP A 461 -2.01 -2.68 33.44
CA ASP A 461 -1.94 -3.97 32.69
C ASP A 461 -1.10 -5.01 33.43
N SER A 462 -1.34 -6.30 33.12
CA SER A 462 -0.57 -7.44 33.60
C SER A 462 0.40 -8.01 32.53
N SER A 463 0.48 -7.40 31.33
CA SER A 463 1.33 -7.89 30.25
C SER A 463 2.82 -7.74 30.59
N LYS A 464 3.63 -8.74 30.21
CA LYS A 464 5.09 -8.64 30.35
C LYS A 464 5.72 -7.79 29.25
N LYS A 465 5.06 -7.68 28.08
CA LYS A 465 5.59 -7.04 26.87
C LYS A 465 5.11 -5.61 26.69
N PHE A 466 3.90 -5.32 27.09
CA PHE A 466 3.24 -4.03 26.90
C PHE A 466 2.95 -3.37 28.25
N ARG A 467 2.88 -2.04 28.26
CA ARG A 467 2.64 -1.26 29.48
C ARG A 467 1.58 -0.21 29.21
N LEU A 468 0.40 -0.38 29.82
CA LEU A 468 -0.68 0.61 29.80
C LEU A 468 -0.68 1.37 31.12
N TYR A 469 -0.71 2.67 31.03
CA TYR A 469 -0.78 3.56 32.20
C TYR A 469 -2.07 4.36 32.13
N VAL A 470 -2.71 4.54 33.31
CA VAL A 470 -3.92 5.34 33.51
C VAL A 470 -3.66 6.36 34.60
N ARG A 471 -4.19 7.57 34.41
CA ARG A 471 -4.05 8.66 35.38
C ARG A 471 -4.80 8.34 36.66
N ASN A 472 -4.21 8.65 37.82
CA ASN A 472 -4.72 8.22 39.13
C ASN A 472 -6.12 8.74 39.48
N ASP A 473 -6.51 9.94 39.02
CA ASP A 473 -7.85 10.47 39.21
C ASP A 473 -8.94 9.59 38.57
N ILE A 474 -8.65 8.98 37.41
CA ILE A 474 -9.53 8.02 36.76
C ILE A 474 -9.66 6.73 37.59
N LEU A 475 -8.55 6.23 38.14
CA LEU A 475 -8.53 5.00 38.93
C LEU A 475 -9.33 5.14 40.26
N GLN A 476 -9.32 6.32 40.86
CA GLN A 476 -10.08 6.60 42.09
C GLN A 476 -11.59 6.68 41.84
N ASN A 477 -11.99 7.21 40.66
CA ASN A 477 -13.39 7.35 40.29
C ASN A 477 -14.01 6.05 39.73
N SER A 478 -13.19 5.11 39.25
CA SER A 478 -13.64 3.85 38.67
C SER A 478 -13.91 2.75 39.72
N GLY A 479 -14.05 3.06 40.99
CA GLY A 479 -14.33 2.12 42.08
C GLY A 479 -13.70 0.74 41.88
N SER A 480 -12.87 0.28 42.78
CA SER A 480 -12.16 -1.00 42.68
C SER A 480 -13.00 -2.09 41.97
N PRO A 481 -12.48 -2.86 40.96
CA PRO A 481 -13.23 -3.92 40.30
C PRO A 481 -13.61 -5.13 41.16
N THR A 482 -13.60 -4.97 42.50
CA THR A 482 -13.81 -6.06 43.48
C THR A 482 -15.26 -6.22 43.94
N ASP A 483 -16.22 -5.39 43.48
CA ASP A 483 -17.63 -5.57 43.84
C ASP A 483 -18.51 -5.93 42.63
N ALA A 484 -18.18 -7.00 41.95
CA ALA A 484 -19.18 -7.69 41.13
C ALA A 484 -20.05 -8.53 42.07
N PRO A 485 -21.37 -8.30 42.16
CA PRO A 485 -22.25 -9.19 42.92
C PRO A 485 -22.24 -10.55 42.27
N ASN A 486 -21.94 -11.60 43.05
CA ASN A 486 -22.22 -12.97 42.72
C ASN A 486 -23.72 -13.04 42.37
N GLN A 487 -24.03 -13.14 41.07
CA GLN A 487 -25.34 -13.59 40.63
C GLN A 487 -25.21 -15.05 40.18
N GLU A 488 -25.93 -15.88 40.87
CA GLU A 488 -26.19 -17.32 40.70
C GLU A 488 -26.68 -17.67 39.28
#